data_b043b5302a5efe19cdd5b05793821979
#
_entry.id   b043b5302a5efe19cdd5b05793821979
#
_cell.length_a   1.000
_cell.length_b   1.000
_cell.length_c   1.000
_cell.angle_alpha   90.00
_cell.angle_beta   90.00
_cell.angle_gamma   90.00
#
_symmetry.space_group_name_H-M   'P 1'
#
loop_
_entity.id
_entity.type
_entity.pdbx_description
1 polymer ?
#
loop_
_entity_poly.entity_id
_entity_poly.type
_entity_poly.pdbx_seq_one_letter_code
_entity_poly.pdbx_strand_id
1 'polypeptide(L)'
;MDISIVVPVFNEEAFVKQALTSLLNQTYPAKQLVVVDDGSTDNSVAIIRKLAEAHPNLKLITSGNASSHAPGEKVVRAFMRGFDALTADWDVVCKFDADIVFPDHYLAKLNDAFKSNDTLGMFGGLLTVPNKDTWVVESIARNNRLIGPITAYSK
;
A
#
# COMPACT_ATOMS: atom_id res chain seq x y z
N MET A 1 -0.96 13.47 -11.61
CA MET A 1 -0.24 13.62 -10.32
C MET A 1 0.72 12.44 -10.15
N ASP A 2 1.86 12.66 -9.58
CA ASP A 2 2.84 11.60 -9.30
C ASP A 2 2.45 10.87 -8.02
N ILE A 3 1.89 9.66 -8.17
CA ILE A 3 1.46 8.83 -7.05
C ILE A 3 2.59 7.89 -6.65
N SER A 4 2.98 7.94 -5.38
CA SER A 4 3.94 7.03 -4.76
C SER A 4 3.24 6.15 -3.72
N ILE A 5 3.62 4.88 -3.67
CA ILE A 5 3.00 3.92 -2.76
C ILE A 5 4.06 3.31 -1.84
N VAL A 6 3.75 3.21 -0.56
CA VAL A 6 4.54 2.48 0.43
C VAL A 6 3.70 1.35 1.00
N VAL A 7 4.23 0.14 0.93
CA VAL A 7 3.59 -1.09 1.43
C VAL A 7 4.48 -1.74 2.49
N PRO A 8 4.16 -1.58 3.79
CA PRO A 8 4.79 -2.37 4.84
C PRO A 8 4.38 -3.84 4.74
N VAL A 9 5.35 -4.76 4.93
CA VAL A 9 5.14 -6.21 4.85
C VAL A 9 5.77 -6.90 6.05
N PHE A 10 5.05 -7.87 6.63
CA PHE A 10 5.59 -8.79 7.62
C PHE A 10 4.82 -10.12 7.58
N ASN A 11 5.44 -11.18 7.06
CA ASN A 11 4.85 -12.53 6.95
C ASN A 11 3.52 -12.57 6.19
N GLU A 12 3.51 -12.08 4.94
CA GLU A 12 2.33 -11.98 4.08
C GLU A 12 2.45 -12.88 2.82
N GLU A 13 3.15 -14.02 2.90
CA GLU A 13 3.37 -14.90 1.74
C GLU A 13 2.08 -15.34 1.04
N ALA A 14 0.97 -15.46 1.79
CA ALA A 14 -0.32 -15.86 1.26
C ALA A 14 -0.99 -14.78 0.38
N PHE A 15 -0.73 -13.50 0.62
CA PHE A 15 -1.47 -12.38 0.03
C PHE A 15 -0.61 -11.42 -0.77
N VAL A 16 0.65 -11.23 -0.40
CA VAL A 16 1.54 -10.18 -0.94
C VAL A 16 1.65 -10.21 -2.46
N LYS A 17 1.66 -11.40 -3.10
CA LYS A 17 1.71 -11.52 -4.55
C LYS A 17 0.48 -10.89 -5.20
N GLN A 18 -0.72 -11.23 -4.73
CA GLN A 18 -1.96 -10.74 -5.30
C GLN A 18 -2.14 -9.24 -5.04
N ALA A 19 -1.83 -8.79 -3.83
CA ALA A 19 -1.89 -7.38 -3.44
C ALA A 19 -0.98 -6.52 -4.32
N LEU A 20 0.32 -6.86 -4.42
CA LEU A 20 1.27 -6.09 -5.24
C LEU A 20 0.94 -6.16 -6.73
N THR A 21 0.51 -7.31 -7.25
CA THR A 21 0.09 -7.43 -8.65
C THR A 21 -1.09 -6.51 -8.95
N SER A 22 -2.06 -6.37 -8.05
CA SER A 22 -3.18 -5.46 -8.23
C SER A 22 -2.77 -3.99 -8.28
N LEU A 23 -1.72 -3.60 -7.55
CA LEU A 23 -1.16 -2.25 -7.57
C LEU A 23 -0.30 -1.99 -8.81
N LEU A 24 0.43 -3.00 -9.29
CA LEU A 24 1.27 -2.90 -10.49
C LEU A 24 0.45 -2.83 -11.78
N ASN A 25 -0.74 -3.44 -11.82
CA ASN A 25 -1.63 -3.50 -12.98
C ASN A 25 -2.69 -2.39 -13.02
N GLN A 26 -2.54 -1.33 -12.22
CA GLN A 26 -3.48 -0.22 -12.22
C GLN A 26 -3.52 0.50 -13.58
N THR A 27 -4.70 0.91 -14.03
CA THR A 27 -4.89 1.69 -15.28
C THR A 27 -4.23 3.06 -15.23
N TYR A 28 -4.06 3.61 -14.04
CA TYR A 28 -3.22 4.78 -13.74
C TYR A 28 -2.02 4.29 -12.94
N PRO A 29 -0.82 4.16 -13.53
CA PRO A 29 0.30 3.54 -12.86
C PRO A 29 0.86 4.42 -11.74
N ALA A 30 1.27 3.80 -10.64
CA ALA A 30 2.08 4.48 -9.64
C ALA A 30 3.48 4.80 -10.20
N LYS A 31 4.00 5.98 -9.89
CA LYS A 31 5.37 6.40 -10.26
C LYS A 31 6.39 5.50 -9.57
N GLN A 32 6.16 5.18 -8.31
CA GLN A 32 7.01 4.29 -7.52
C GLN A 32 6.19 3.50 -6.51
N LEU A 33 6.59 2.26 -6.31
CA LEU A 33 6.02 1.34 -5.33
C LEU A 33 7.16 0.85 -4.43
N VAL A 34 7.22 1.32 -3.20
CA VAL A 34 8.24 0.92 -2.22
C VAL A 34 7.63 -0.08 -1.25
N VAL A 35 8.14 -1.29 -1.27
CA VAL A 35 7.75 -2.36 -0.35
C VAL A 35 8.81 -2.47 0.75
N VAL A 36 8.38 -2.40 2.01
CA VAL A 36 9.28 -2.46 3.17
C VAL A 36 9.01 -3.72 3.96
N ASP A 37 9.91 -4.67 3.86
CA ASP A 37 9.88 -5.89 4.68
C ASP A 37 10.42 -5.61 6.08
N ASP A 38 9.63 -5.86 7.11
CA ASP A 38 10.00 -5.67 8.53
C ASP A 38 10.49 -6.97 9.19
N GLY A 39 11.26 -7.76 8.43
CA GLY A 39 11.91 -8.97 8.93
C GLY A 39 11.04 -10.22 8.81
N SER A 40 10.37 -10.41 7.68
CA SER A 40 9.61 -11.63 7.38
C SER A 40 10.49 -12.89 7.45
N THR A 41 9.90 -13.95 7.96
CA THR A 41 10.54 -15.28 8.09
C THR A 41 9.95 -16.32 7.13
N ASP A 42 8.89 -15.94 6.40
CA ASP A 42 8.22 -16.73 5.37
C ASP A 42 8.76 -16.41 3.96
N ASN A 43 8.06 -16.82 2.91
CA ASN A 43 8.46 -16.59 1.52
C ASN A 43 8.14 -15.18 0.98
N SER A 44 7.62 -14.25 1.79
CA SER A 44 7.24 -12.90 1.36
C SER A 44 8.34 -12.19 0.59
N VAL A 45 9.56 -12.16 1.13
CA VAL A 45 10.71 -11.48 0.50
C VAL A 45 11.07 -12.08 -0.85
N ALA A 46 11.03 -13.42 -0.99
CA ALA A 46 11.32 -14.10 -2.25
C ALA A 46 10.29 -13.77 -3.32
N ILE A 47 9.01 -13.73 -2.96
CA ILE A 47 7.91 -13.36 -3.85
C ILE A 47 8.07 -11.90 -4.33
N ILE A 48 8.36 -10.96 -3.43
CA ILE A 48 8.52 -9.56 -3.76
C ILE A 48 9.73 -9.33 -4.68
N ARG A 49 10.87 -9.97 -4.41
CA ARG A 49 12.06 -9.90 -5.27
C ARG A 49 11.76 -10.32 -6.71
N LYS A 50 11.04 -11.43 -6.87
CA LYS A 50 10.64 -11.91 -8.19
C LYS A 50 9.72 -10.93 -8.93
N LEU A 51 8.83 -10.23 -8.23
CA LEU A 51 8.02 -9.17 -8.83
C LEU A 51 8.86 -7.96 -9.22
N ALA A 52 9.84 -7.57 -8.39
CA ALA A 52 10.71 -6.43 -8.65
C ALA A 52 11.62 -6.63 -9.88
N GLU A 53 11.99 -7.87 -10.21
CA GLU A 53 12.75 -8.18 -11.45
C GLU A 53 11.98 -7.78 -12.72
N ALA A 54 10.66 -7.89 -12.70
CA ALA A 54 9.80 -7.59 -13.84
C ALA A 54 9.24 -6.15 -13.84
N HIS A 55 9.36 -5.43 -12.71
CA HIS A 55 8.73 -4.12 -12.51
C HIS A 55 9.73 -3.09 -11.96
N PRO A 56 10.38 -2.29 -12.83
CA PRO A 56 11.42 -1.33 -12.43
C PRO A 56 10.95 -0.24 -11.45
N ASN A 57 9.65 0.03 -11.38
CA ASN A 57 9.05 0.97 -10.44
C ASN A 57 8.80 0.37 -9.05
N LEU A 58 9.00 -0.95 -8.87
CA LEU A 58 8.92 -1.62 -7.56
C LEU A 58 10.29 -1.70 -6.91
N LYS A 59 10.43 -1.15 -5.72
CA LYS A 59 11.64 -1.21 -4.89
C LYS A 59 11.37 -1.98 -3.60
N LEU A 60 12.17 -2.99 -3.30
CA LEU A 60 12.14 -3.70 -2.02
C LEU A 60 13.20 -3.14 -1.08
N ILE A 61 12.80 -2.86 0.15
CA ILE A 61 13.67 -2.52 1.28
C ILE A 61 13.48 -3.60 2.34
N THR A 62 14.57 -4.23 2.77
CA THR A 62 14.54 -5.19 3.87
C THR A 62 15.13 -4.56 5.12
N SER A 63 14.43 -4.62 6.26
CA SER A 63 15.01 -4.28 7.56
C SER A 63 15.73 -5.50 8.12
N GLY A 64 17.04 -5.38 8.35
CA GLY A 64 17.76 -6.39 9.11
C GLY A 64 17.25 -6.43 10.55
N ASN A 65 16.90 -7.62 11.03
CA ASN A 65 16.46 -7.97 12.38
C ASN A 65 15.20 -7.25 12.91
N ALA A 66 14.15 -8.04 13.12
CA ALA A 66 12.95 -7.64 13.86
C ALA A 66 13.33 -7.24 15.29
N SER A 67 13.37 -5.95 15.58
CA SER A 67 13.44 -5.47 16.96
C SER A 67 12.10 -5.73 17.66
N SER A 68 12.15 -6.20 18.90
CA SER A 68 11.00 -6.49 19.75
C SER A 68 10.29 -5.19 20.17
N HIS A 69 9.35 -4.71 19.37
CA HIS A 69 8.54 -3.53 19.68
C HIS A 69 7.06 -3.84 19.59
N ALA A 70 6.22 -3.01 20.20
CA ALA A 70 4.78 -3.22 20.26
C ALA A 70 4.08 -3.27 18.88
N PRO A 71 2.99 -4.04 18.73
CA PRO A 71 2.15 -4.00 17.55
C PRO A 71 1.68 -2.57 17.23
N GLY A 72 1.70 -2.19 15.95
CA GLY A 72 1.35 -0.84 15.48
C GLY A 72 2.56 0.08 15.28
N GLU A 73 3.52 0.12 16.19
CA GLU A 73 4.75 0.90 16.02
C GLU A 73 5.62 0.38 14.85
N LYS A 74 5.63 -0.94 14.65
CA LYS A 74 6.35 -1.58 13.54
C LYS A 74 5.85 -1.11 12.18
N VAL A 75 4.53 -1.09 11.98
CA VAL A 75 3.92 -0.66 10.71
C VAL A 75 4.25 0.80 10.41
N VAL A 76 4.19 1.68 11.41
CA VAL A 76 4.53 3.10 11.25
C VAL A 76 6.01 3.26 10.90
N ARG A 77 6.92 2.55 11.56
CA ARG A 77 8.35 2.60 11.25
C ARG A 77 8.67 2.07 9.86
N ALA A 78 8.05 0.94 9.46
CA ALA A 78 8.20 0.39 8.13
C ALA A 78 7.69 1.40 7.08
N PHE A 79 6.53 2.02 7.33
CA PHE A 79 6.03 3.08 6.47
C PHE A 79 7.00 4.26 6.36
N MET A 80 7.51 4.78 7.48
CA MET A 80 8.45 5.90 7.48
C MET A 80 9.74 5.59 6.72
N ARG A 81 10.30 4.37 6.87
CA ARG A 81 11.45 3.94 6.07
C ARG A 81 11.16 3.94 4.57
N GLY A 82 9.97 3.46 4.19
CA GLY A 82 9.55 3.48 2.79
C GLY A 82 9.35 4.91 2.28
N PHE A 83 8.78 5.77 3.11
CA PHE A 83 8.59 7.19 2.81
C PHE A 83 9.93 7.92 2.60
N ASP A 84 10.91 7.70 3.49
CA ASP A 84 12.26 8.28 3.37
C ASP A 84 13.03 7.79 2.12
N ALA A 85 12.63 6.63 1.58
CA ALA A 85 13.22 6.06 0.38
C ALA A 85 12.53 6.47 -0.92
N LEU A 86 11.44 7.23 -0.85
CA LEU A 86 10.80 7.85 -2.00
C LEU A 86 11.71 8.91 -2.62
N THR A 87 11.62 9.06 -3.93
CA THR A 87 12.22 10.22 -4.60
C THR A 87 11.44 11.49 -4.23
N ALA A 88 12.08 12.67 -4.33
CA ALA A 88 11.46 13.96 -3.96
C ALA A 88 10.23 14.33 -4.82
N ASP A 89 10.05 13.69 -5.97
CA ASP A 89 9.01 13.99 -6.96
C ASP A 89 7.78 13.13 -6.75
N TRP A 90 6.94 13.48 -5.80
CA TRP A 90 5.61 12.91 -5.63
C TRP A 90 4.61 14.00 -5.25
N ASP A 91 3.36 13.86 -5.69
CA ASP A 91 2.23 14.72 -5.32
C ASP A 91 1.37 14.07 -4.25
N VAL A 92 1.25 12.74 -4.32
CA VAL A 92 0.44 11.93 -3.40
C VAL A 92 1.24 10.72 -2.94
N VAL A 93 1.25 10.48 -1.63
CA VAL A 93 1.78 9.25 -1.04
C VAL A 93 0.67 8.39 -0.48
N CYS A 94 0.68 7.10 -0.81
CA CYS A 94 -0.27 6.12 -0.32
C CYS A 94 0.40 5.17 0.67
N LYS A 95 -0.27 4.88 1.78
CA LYS A 95 0.04 3.78 2.69
C LYS A 95 -0.99 2.69 2.45
N PHE A 96 -0.56 1.53 1.91
CA PHE A 96 -1.42 0.38 1.68
C PHE A 96 -0.88 -0.85 2.38
N ASP A 97 -1.78 -1.71 2.89
CA ASP A 97 -1.40 -2.96 3.52
C ASP A 97 -1.24 -4.07 2.46
N ALA A 98 -0.40 -5.06 2.77
CA ALA A 98 0.05 -6.08 1.82
C ALA A 98 -0.94 -7.23 1.59
N ASP A 99 -2.08 -7.21 2.25
CA ASP A 99 -3.16 -8.20 2.18
C ASP A 99 -4.41 -7.69 1.45
N ILE A 100 -4.33 -6.49 0.84
CA ILE A 100 -5.44 -5.84 0.16
C ILE A 100 -5.29 -5.93 -1.36
N VAL A 101 -6.37 -6.32 -2.04
CA VAL A 101 -6.47 -6.33 -3.50
C VAL A 101 -7.25 -5.13 -3.98
N PHE A 102 -6.66 -4.35 -4.87
CA PHE A 102 -7.23 -3.11 -5.38
C PHE A 102 -7.91 -3.34 -6.75
N PRO A 103 -9.08 -2.73 -6.99
CA PRO A 103 -9.66 -2.69 -8.34
C PRO A 103 -8.75 -1.96 -9.33
N ASP A 104 -8.76 -2.35 -10.60
CA ASP A 104 -7.87 -1.82 -11.65
C ASP A 104 -7.89 -0.30 -11.83
N HIS A 105 -8.99 0.36 -11.45
CA HIS A 105 -9.17 1.81 -11.57
C HIS A 105 -9.03 2.58 -10.25
N TYR A 106 -8.50 1.94 -9.19
CA TYR A 106 -8.42 2.58 -7.88
C TYR A 106 -7.55 3.84 -7.89
N LEU A 107 -6.33 3.75 -8.44
CA LEU A 107 -5.41 4.90 -8.52
C LEU A 107 -5.90 5.97 -9.50
N ALA A 108 -6.63 5.62 -10.55
CA ALA A 108 -7.27 6.59 -11.43
C ALA A 108 -8.32 7.41 -10.68
N LYS A 109 -9.21 6.77 -9.93
CA LYS A 109 -10.22 7.45 -9.09
C LYS A 109 -9.59 8.33 -8.01
N LEU A 110 -8.51 7.85 -7.40
CA LEU A 110 -7.74 8.61 -6.42
C LEU A 110 -7.13 9.87 -7.05
N ASN A 111 -6.49 9.75 -8.20
CA ASN A 111 -5.94 10.87 -8.96
C ASN A 111 -7.01 11.90 -9.31
N ASP A 112 -8.20 11.46 -9.77
CA ASP A 112 -9.30 12.34 -10.13
C ASP A 112 -9.88 13.07 -8.90
N ALA A 113 -9.96 12.38 -7.75
CA ALA A 113 -10.43 13.00 -6.51
C ALA A 113 -9.52 14.14 -6.05
N PHE A 114 -8.20 13.94 -6.05
CA PHE A 114 -7.24 14.99 -5.68
C PHE A 114 -7.19 16.13 -6.71
N LYS A 115 -7.35 15.84 -8.01
CA LYS A 115 -7.39 16.87 -9.04
C LYS A 115 -8.67 17.72 -9.02
N SER A 116 -9.76 17.14 -8.58
CA SER A 116 -11.06 17.84 -8.53
C SER A 116 -11.26 18.68 -7.27
N ASN A 117 -10.38 18.56 -6.28
CA ASN A 117 -10.51 19.28 -5.01
C ASN A 117 -9.13 19.60 -4.43
N ASP A 118 -8.66 20.82 -4.65
CA ASP A 118 -7.35 21.32 -4.19
C ASP A 118 -7.22 21.40 -2.65
N THR A 119 -8.33 21.30 -1.92
CA THR A 119 -8.33 21.28 -0.44
C THR A 119 -8.34 19.88 0.14
N LEU A 120 -8.37 18.84 -0.71
CA LEU A 120 -8.38 17.46 -0.26
C LEU A 120 -6.99 17.05 0.22
N GLY A 121 -6.79 16.97 1.54
CA GLY A 121 -5.52 16.55 2.13
C GLY A 121 -5.36 15.03 2.26
N MET A 122 -6.47 14.29 2.35
CA MET A 122 -6.47 12.84 2.55
C MET A 122 -7.59 12.16 1.77
N PHE A 123 -7.32 10.96 1.27
CA PHE A 123 -8.28 10.09 0.58
C PHE A 123 -8.16 8.65 1.08
N GLY A 124 -9.28 7.94 1.15
CA GLY A 124 -9.32 6.51 1.48
C GLY A 124 -10.49 5.82 0.79
N GLY A 125 -10.32 4.55 0.46
CA GLY A 125 -11.37 3.70 -0.08
C GLY A 125 -12.23 3.04 1.01
N LEU A 126 -13.24 2.30 0.57
CA LEU A 126 -14.00 1.39 1.42
C LEU A 126 -13.39 0.00 1.30
N LEU A 127 -13.07 -0.62 2.44
CA LEU A 127 -12.63 -1.99 2.50
C LEU A 127 -13.84 -2.92 2.50
N THR A 128 -13.81 -3.94 1.63
CA THR A 128 -14.82 -5.00 1.61
C THR A 128 -14.19 -6.33 1.98
N VAL A 129 -14.93 -7.14 2.71
CA VAL A 129 -14.53 -8.48 3.12
C VAL A 129 -15.54 -9.52 2.62
N PRO A 130 -15.12 -10.75 2.32
CA PRO A 130 -16.05 -11.81 1.94
C PRO A 130 -16.98 -12.18 3.10
N ASN A 131 -18.28 -12.35 2.79
CA ASN A 131 -19.29 -12.82 3.72
C ASN A 131 -20.17 -13.83 2.99
N LYS A 132 -19.91 -15.13 3.18
CA LYS A 132 -20.53 -16.24 2.44
C LYS A 132 -20.37 -16.03 0.92
N ASP A 133 -21.48 -15.81 0.21
CA ASP A 133 -21.54 -15.67 -1.26
C ASP A 133 -21.49 -14.21 -1.74
N THR A 134 -21.23 -13.24 -0.87
CA THR A 134 -21.23 -11.81 -1.19
C THR A 134 -20.06 -11.05 -0.52
N TRP A 135 -19.84 -9.83 -0.96
CA TRP A 135 -18.87 -8.90 -0.36
C TRP A 135 -19.62 -7.86 0.47
N VAL A 136 -19.17 -7.60 1.67
CA VAL A 136 -19.75 -6.59 2.56
C VAL A 136 -18.70 -5.57 2.95
N VAL A 137 -19.11 -4.31 3.14
CA VAL A 137 -18.23 -3.27 3.68
C VAL A 137 -17.85 -3.66 5.11
N GLU A 138 -16.55 -3.67 5.40
CA GLU A 138 -16.04 -3.97 6.73
C GLU A 138 -16.61 -3.00 7.77
N SER A 139 -16.93 -3.51 8.96
CA SER A 139 -17.61 -2.72 10.00
C SER A 139 -16.83 -1.50 10.47
N ILE A 140 -15.49 -1.56 10.42
CA ILE A 140 -14.59 -0.46 10.80
C ILE A 140 -14.68 0.69 9.77
N ALA A 141 -14.96 0.38 8.50
CA ALA A 141 -15.06 1.37 7.42
C ALA A 141 -16.43 2.08 7.34
N ARG A 142 -17.42 1.67 8.15
CA ARG A 142 -18.83 2.15 8.02
C ARG A 142 -19.09 3.59 8.44
N ASN A 143 -18.16 4.29 9.07
CA ASN A 143 -18.41 5.57 9.73
C ASN A 143 -17.72 6.78 9.06
N ASN A 144 -17.53 6.80 7.74
CA ASN A 144 -16.81 7.88 7.04
C ASN A 144 -15.43 8.19 7.65
N ARG A 145 -14.78 7.20 8.24
CA ARG A 145 -13.42 7.31 8.78
C ARG A 145 -12.44 6.80 7.74
N LEU A 146 -11.34 7.53 7.57
CA LEU A 146 -10.19 6.99 6.85
C LEU A 146 -9.61 5.84 7.66
N ILE A 147 -9.42 4.70 7.00
CA ILE A 147 -8.85 3.50 7.62
C ILE A 147 -7.38 3.36 7.21
N GLY A 148 -6.52 3.12 8.21
CA GLY A 148 -5.07 3.04 8.03
C GLY A 148 -4.58 2.14 6.87
N PRO A 149 -5.23 0.99 6.57
CA PRO A 149 -4.82 0.08 5.50
C PRO A 149 -4.84 0.65 4.08
N ILE A 150 -5.66 1.67 3.80
CA ILE A 150 -5.88 2.21 2.44
C ILE A 150 -5.96 3.75 2.44
N THR A 151 -4.93 4.42 2.94
CA THR A 151 -4.92 5.88 3.05
C THR A 151 -3.92 6.51 2.08
N ALA A 152 -4.32 7.62 1.46
CA ALA A 152 -3.50 8.47 0.61
C ALA A 152 -3.46 9.90 1.16
N TYR A 153 -2.31 10.55 1.03
CA TYR A 153 -2.02 11.89 1.54
C TYR A 153 -1.47 12.77 0.41
N SER A 154 -2.00 13.99 0.23
CA SER A 154 -1.40 14.99 -0.65
C SER A 154 -0.18 15.65 0.01
N LYS A 155 0.72 16.14 -0.83
CA LYS A 155 1.88 16.93 -0.43
C LYS A 155 1.49 18.30 0.09
#